data_e252a2590cf1cc38d809f2e5146753db
#
_entry.id   e252a2590cf1cc38d809f2e5146753db
#
_cell.length_a   1.000
_cell.length_b   1.000
_cell.length_c   1.000
_cell.angle_alpha   90.00
_cell.angle_beta   90.00
_cell.angle_gamma   90.00
#
_symmetry.space_group_name_H-M   'P 1'
#
loop_
_entity.id
_entity.type
_entity.pdbx_description
1 polymer ?
#
loop_
_entity_poly.entity_id
_entity_poly.type
_entity_poly.pdbx_seq_one_letter_code
_entity_poly.pdbx_strand_id
1 'polypeptide(L)'
;MYKYLIVLLVFIGYNHSFAIGGDSLVIKKNLNQQDTTLPQENDTIRMAMQDSLLSVNGDSTISLSAETEGEYVTQDFNIVSFVADSIPLDSETFYANVSTLGFQVPMHFNPYVKRQIDYFGTSWQIRLKEMITKSDYFFPKYEEVLTEYNLPLEIKYLSVIESGLNPYAKSRTGAMGPWQFMPATARIFKLKMTNDIDERRSIEKSTKAAAKYLIQMYNQYGDWLVALASYNCGPGNVRKAMRNSGSTDFWGMYNHLPRETQNYVPKFMAMSYMMNFYYEYGITPAPIEDSLFTLEAIYCDGTLEFKTLAKYMGLSNDHLLKCNPELKTYKIPKKEDGYLLSVPLGSASLFYENEDTIRKESAIKLEEARKIEASRPKVNYHYVRKGETLSHIARRYGVSVSQLKKWNRIKGSTIYPKQRLKIYRN
;
A
#
# COMPACT_ATOMS: atom_id res chain seq x y z
N MET A 1 36.39 -26.05 -9.47
CA MET A 1 35.72 -26.91 -8.49
C MET A 1 36.00 -26.39 -7.08
N TYR A 2 35.73 -25.07 -6.79
CA TYR A 2 35.89 -24.44 -5.47
C TYR A 2 35.12 -23.11 -5.44
N LYS A 3 33.80 -23.14 -5.71
CA LYS A 3 32.95 -21.94 -5.61
C LYS A 3 31.58 -22.17 -4.93
N TYR A 4 31.38 -23.34 -4.30
CA TYR A 4 30.08 -23.67 -3.68
C TYR A 4 30.21 -24.14 -2.20
N LEU A 5 31.18 -23.61 -1.45
CA LEU A 5 31.37 -24.04 -0.06
C LEU A 5 31.30 -22.90 0.97
N ILE A 6 30.71 -21.76 0.65
CA ILE A 6 30.59 -20.64 1.62
C ILE A 6 29.11 -20.29 1.98
N VAL A 7 28.11 -20.98 1.44
CA VAL A 7 26.70 -20.63 1.70
C VAL A 7 26.04 -21.52 2.79
N LEU A 8 26.75 -22.45 3.40
CA LEU A 8 26.12 -23.43 4.35
C LEU A 8 26.60 -23.32 5.80
N LEU A 9 27.11 -22.17 6.27
CA LEU A 9 27.62 -22.05 7.65
C LEU A 9 27.04 -20.86 8.47
N VAL A 10 25.89 -20.30 8.10
CA VAL A 10 25.25 -19.21 8.86
C VAL A 10 23.96 -19.63 9.59
N PHE A 11 23.63 -20.91 9.60
CA PHE A 11 22.44 -21.42 10.33
C PHE A 11 22.78 -22.46 11.40
N ILE A 12 23.69 -22.13 12.31
CA ILE A 12 23.73 -22.81 13.63
C ILE A 12 24.14 -21.75 14.64
N GLY A 13 23.21 -21.41 15.53
CA GLY A 13 23.43 -20.48 16.62
C GLY A 13 24.54 -20.93 17.56
N TYR A 14 25.44 -20.02 17.89
CA TYR A 14 26.30 -20.13 19.06
C TYR A 14 26.38 -18.78 19.78
N ASN A 15 25.86 -18.80 21.01
CA ASN A 15 26.23 -17.84 22.04
C ASN A 15 27.72 -17.94 22.31
N HIS A 16 28.50 -16.94 21.98
CA HIS A 16 29.81 -16.72 22.60
C HIS A 16 30.04 -15.24 22.81
N SER A 17 30.12 -14.90 24.10
CA SER A 17 30.60 -13.64 24.63
C SER A 17 32.09 -13.49 24.29
N PHE A 18 32.46 -12.43 23.56
CA PHE A 18 33.85 -11.96 23.52
C PHE A 18 33.97 -10.72 24.42
N ALA A 19 34.72 -10.91 25.50
CA ALA A 19 35.16 -9.80 26.33
C ALA A 19 36.46 -9.23 25.73
N ILE A 20 36.43 -7.93 25.38
CA ILE A 20 37.65 -7.13 25.21
C ILE A 20 37.54 -6.03 26.25
N GLY A 21 38.53 -5.95 27.13
CA GLY A 21 38.55 -5.11 28.31
C GLY A 21 38.66 -3.62 27.99
N GLY A 22 38.10 -2.82 28.89
CA GLY A 22 38.25 -1.38 28.99
C GLY A 22 36.91 -0.72 29.35
N ASP A 23 36.77 -0.38 30.60
CA ASP A 23 35.77 0.52 31.23
C ASP A 23 34.31 0.06 31.24
N SER A 24 34.00 -0.51 32.41
CA SER A 24 32.66 -0.95 32.79
C SER A 24 31.74 0.22 33.19
N LEU A 25 30.65 0.38 32.46
CA LEU A 25 29.50 1.14 32.91
C LEU A 25 28.50 0.20 33.59
N VAL A 26 28.36 0.32 34.92
CA VAL A 26 27.42 -0.48 35.71
C VAL A 26 26.05 0.17 35.64
N ILE A 27 25.11 -0.45 34.92
CA ILE A 27 23.70 -0.08 34.98
C ILE A 27 23.02 -0.93 36.05
N LYS A 28 22.67 -0.33 37.17
CA LYS A 28 21.80 -0.96 38.18
C LYS A 28 20.34 -0.97 37.68
N LYS A 29 19.81 -2.15 37.54
CA LYS A 29 18.38 -2.41 37.31
C LYS A 29 17.64 -2.32 38.63
N ASN A 30 16.78 -1.33 38.83
CA ASN A 30 15.76 -1.36 39.86
C ASN A 30 14.46 -1.94 39.25
N LEU A 31 14.14 -3.15 39.65
CA LEU A 31 12.84 -3.77 39.46
C LEU A 31 11.94 -3.38 40.64
N ASN A 32 10.91 -2.59 40.41
CA ASN A 32 9.73 -2.61 41.25
C ASN A 32 8.53 -3.03 40.40
N GLN A 33 7.97 -4.17 40.84
CA GLN A 33 6.68 -4.72 40.37
C GLN A 33 5.55 -3.79 40.80
N GLN A 34 4.59 -3.52 39.87
CA GLN A 34 3.16 -3.60 40.19
C GLN A 34 2.30 -3.29 38.96
N ASP A 35 1.39 -4.21 38.76
CA ASP A 35 0.08 -4.15 38.11
C ASP A 35 -0.07 -3.89 36.59
N THR A 36 -0.52 -5.01 36.04
CA THR A 36 -1.07 -5.21 34.72
C THR A 36 -2.54 -4.80 34.65
N THR A 37 -2.91 -3.93 33.72
CA THR A 37 -4.11 -4.02 32.87
C THR A 37 -3.99 -2.99 31.74
N LEU A 38 -3.86 -3.46 30.51
CA LEU A 38 -3.89 -2.64 29.29
C LEU A 38 -5.35 -2.46 28.85
N PRO A 39 -5.82 -1.24 28.52
CA PRO A 39 -7.08 -1.03 27.84
C PRO A 39 -6.94 -1.29 26.34
N GLN A 40 -7.95 -1.92 25.74
CA GLN A 40 -8.07 -2.15 24.31
C GLN A 40 -8.15 -0.81 23.54
N GLU A 41 -7.32 -0.67 22.52
CA GLU A 41 -7.30 0.49 21.63
C GLU A 41 -8.54 0.53 20.74
N ASN A 42 -9.18 1.69 20.69
CA ASN A 42 -10.31 2.00 19.83
C ASN A 42 -9.86 2.31 18.40
N ASP A 43 -10.39 1.57 17.43
CA ASP A 43 -10.15 1.72 15.97
C ASP A 43 -10.49 3.11 15.39
N THR A 44 -11.24 3.92 16.11
CA THR A 44 -11.66 5.27 15.67
C THR A 44 -10.51 6.29 15.64
N ILE A 45 -9.49 6.11 16.47
CA ILE A 45 -8.32 7.01 16.49
C ILE A 45 -7.39 6.74 15.32
N ARG A 46 -7.38 5.51 14.81
CA ARG A 46 -6.53 5.10 13.69
C ARG A 46 -6.99 5.68 12.34
N MET A 47 -8.28 5.88 12.15
CA MET A 47 -8.84 6.52 10.93
C MET A 47 -8.66 8.04 10.90
N ALA A 48 -8.73 8.72 12.04
CA ALA A 48 -8.58 10.17 12.10
C ALA A 48 -7.14 10.65 11.83
N MET A 49 -6.12 9.83 12.12
CA MET A 49 -4.73 10.15 11.83
C MET A 49 -4.32 9.95 10.37
N GLN A 50 -5.10 9.22 9.59
CA GLN A 50 -4.80 8.92 8.19
C GLN A 50 -5.23 10.05 7.23
N ASP A 51 -6.22 10.86 7.61
CA ASP A 51 -6.76 11.94 6.77
C ASP A 51 -6.08 13.30 6.95
N SER A 52 -5.34 13.53 8.04
CA SER A 52 -4.76 14.84 8.38
C SER A 52 -3.34 15.08 7.83
N LEU A 53 -2.70 14.10 7.19
CA LEU A 53 -1.28 14.17 6.78
C LEU A 53 -1.05 14.51 5.30
N LEU A 54 -2.09 14.86 4.52
CA LEU A 54 -1.97 15.20 3.10
C LEU A 54 -1.94 16.71 2.77
N SER A 55 -1.90 17.60 3.78
CA SER A 55 -1.78 19.04 3.54
C SER A 55 -1.04 19.74 4.68
N VAL A 56 0.28 19.75 4.65
CA VAL A 56 1.06 20.73 5.41
C VAL A 56 2.05 21.39 4.47
N ASN A 57 1.66 22.54 3.94
CA ASN A 57 2.57 23.60 3.57
C ASN A 57 2.94 24.37 4.84
N GLY A 58 4.21 24.74 4.92
CA GLY A 58 4.94 25.47 5.90
C GLY A 58 4.21 26.30 6.99
N ASP A 59 4.89 26.34 8.15
CA ASP A 59 4.67 27.23 9.28
C ASP A 59 3.22 27.42 9.75
N SER A 60 2.80 26.60 10.72
CA SER A 60 1.77 27.00 11.69
C SER A 60 1.74 25.99 12.84
N THR A 61 1.97 26.47 14.03
CA THR A 61 1.63 25.81 15.29
C THR A 61 0.13 25.52 15.33
N ILE A 62 -0.26 24.24 15.38
CA ILE A 62 -1.66 23.85 15.51
C ILE A 62 -1.98 23.70 17.01
N SER A 63 -2.80 24.61 17.52
CA SER A 63 -3.52 24.42 18.77
C SER A 63 -4.79 23.60 18.50
N LEU A 64 -4.86 22.38 19.01
CA LEU A 64 -6.07 21.56 19.01
C LEU A 64 -6.94 21.98 20.19
N SER A 65 -8.05 22.69 19.94
CA SER A 65 -9.16 22.83 20.87
C SER A 65 -10.27 21.88 20.45
N ALA A 66 -10.45 20.79 21.18
CA ALA A 66 -11.66 19.98 21.13
C ALA A 66 -12.40 20.21 22.45
N GLU A 67 -13.52 20.92 22.40
CA GLU A 67 -14.45 21.03 23.51
C GLU A 67 -15.27 19.74 23.62
N THR A 68 -14.97 18.93 24.62
CA THR A 68 -15.92 18.00 25.24
C THR A 68 -15.60 17.93 26.72
N GLU A 69 -16.64 18.20 27.55
CA GLU A 69 -16.55 18.17 28.99
C GLU A 69 -16.22 16.75 29.49
N GLY A 70 -15.10 16.61 30.15
CA GLY A 70 -14.64 15.41 30.85
C GLY A 70 -13.23 15.63 31.38
N GLU A 71 -13.04 15.43 32.68
CA GLU A 71 -11.77 15.62 33.41
C GLU A 71 -10.59 14.97 32.65
N TYR A 72 -9.66 15.82 32.24
CA TYR A 72 -8.43 15.37 31.59
C TYR A 72 -7.32 15.25 32.64
N VAL A 73 -6.85 14.04 32.90
CA VAL A 73 -5.54 13.80 33.51
C VAL A 73 -4.49 14.08 32.43
N THR A 74 -3.87 15.23 32.50
CA THR A 74 -2.70 15.54 31.66
C THR A 74 -1.52 14.70 32.17
N GLN A 75 -1.28 13.56 31.55
CA GLN A 75 0.04 12.93 31.60
C GLN A 75 0.92 13.66 30.59
N ASP A 76 1.87 14.43 31.10
CA ASP A 76 2.99 14.95 30.31
C ASP A 76 3.79 13.76 29.73
N PHE A 77 3.48 13.35 28.51
CA PHE A 77 4.40 12.53 27.75
C PHE A 77 5.57 13.42 27.35
N ASN A 78 6.62 13.40 28.14
CA ASN A 78 7.94 13.82 27.70
C ASN A 78 8.33 12.92 26.52
N ILE A 79 7.96 13.35 25.33
CA ILE A 79 8.60 12.88 24.10
C ILE A 79 10.03 13.39 24.20
N VAL A 80 10.92 12.58 24.78
CA VAL A 80 12.34 12.75 24.58
C VAL A 80 12.54 12.55 23.10
N SER A 81 12.53 13.65 22.34
CA SER A 81 13.04 13.66 20.99
C SER A 81 14.50 13.24 21.11
N PHE A 82 14.78 11.96 20.88
CA PHE A 82 16.10 11.56 20.44
C PHE A 82 16.28 12.23 19.08
N VAL A 83 16.79 13.44 19.11
CA VAL A 83 17.57 13.96 18.00
C VAL A 83 18.80 13.07 18.04
N ALA A 84 18.76 11.96 17.32
CA ALA A 84 19.99 11.29 16.91
C ALA A 84 20.84 12.41 16.35
N ASP A 85 22.05 12.61 16.90
CA ASP A 85 23.05 13.45 16.26
C ASP A 85 23.14 12.95 14.82
N SER A 86 22.49 13.66 13.91
CA SER A 86 22.43 13.27 12.53
C SER A 86 23.88 13.27 12.06
N ILE A 87 24.41 12.09 11.75
CA ILE A 87 25.73 12.01 11.13
C ILE A 87 25.64 12.93 9.93
N PRO A 88 26.43 13.99 9.83
CA PRO A 88 26.30 14.95 8.76
C PRO A 88 26.65 14.23 7.45
N LEU A 89 25.59 13.82 6.70
CA LEU A 89 25.76 13.22 5.40
C LEU A 89 26.25 14.27 4.42
N ASP A 90 27.48 14.16 3.99
CA ASP A 90 28.06 14.95 2.90
C ASP A 90 28.04 14.21 1.57
N SER A 91 28.49 14.88 0.53
CA SER A 91 28.53 14.34 -0.83
C SER A 91 29.49 13.17 -0.97
N GLU A 92 30.63 13.20 -0.30
CA GLU A 92 31.65 12.16 -0.37
C GLU A 92 31.13 10.84 0.25
N THR A 93 30.60 10.92 1.45
CA THR A 93 29.97 9.78 2.16
C THR A 93 28.80 9.21 1.36
N PHE A 94 27.94 10.08 0.80
CA PHE A 94 26.83 9.64 -0.02
C PHE A 94 27.29 8.81 -1.23
N TYR A 95 28.26 9.32 -2.01
CA TYR A 95 28.73 8.60 -3.19
C TYR A 95 29.57 7.35 -2.83
N ALA A 96 30.32 7.38 -1.74
CA ALA A 96 30.99 6.19 -1.23
C ALA A 96 29.99 5.08 -0.92
N ASN A 97 28.94 5.39 -0.18
CA ASN A 97 27.88 4.45 0.16
C ASN A 97 27.16 3.93 -1.10
N VAL A 98 26.68 4.83 -1.97
CA VAL A 98 25.96 4.46 -3.20
C VAL A 98 26.80 3.59 -4.13
N SER A 99 28.11 3.81 -4.21
CA SER A 99 29.02 3.02 -5.05
C SER A 99 29.07 1.53 -4.68
N THR A 100 28.75 1.20 -3.42
CA THR A 100 28.69 -0.19 -2.94
C THR A 100 27.46 -0.95 -3.43
N LEU A 101 26.42 -0.25 -3.91
CA LEU A 101 25.12 -0.85 -4.23
C LEU A 101 24.99 -1.31 -5.69
N GLY A 102 25.87 -0.86 -6.58
CA GLY A 102 25.83 -1.21 -8.00
C GLY A 102 24.56 -0.75 -8.73
N PHE A 103 23.96 0.35 -8.31
CA PHE A 103 22.77 0.92 -8.94
C PHE A 103 23.03 1.33 -10.39
N GLN A 104 22.05 1.08 -11.26
CA GLN A 104 22.08 1.47 -12.67
C GLN A 104 21.35 2.79 -12.91
N VAL A 105 20.37 3.15 -12.05
CA VAL A 105 19.74 4.45 -12.07
C VAL A 105 20.69 5.48 -11.48
N PRO A 106 21.00 6.59 -12.20
CA PRO A 106 21.91 7.60 -11.70
C PRO A 106 21.48 8.19 -10.37
N MET A 107 22.38 8.23 -9.41
CA MET A 107 22.15 8.80 -8.09
C MET A 107 22.90 10.13 -7.97
N HIS A 108 22.21 11.18 -7.54
CA HIS A 108 22.78 12.52 -7.42
C HIS A 108 22.61 13.04 -6.00
N PHE A 109 23.69 13.55 -5.41
CA PHE A 109 23.64 14.28 -4.14
C PHE A 109 23.49 15.77 -4.41
N ASN A 110 22.38 16.34 -3.97
CA ASN A 110 22.10 17.77 -4.08
C ASN A 110 21.12 18.20 -2.96
N PRO A 111 20.85 19.50 -2.76
CA PRO A 111 19.97 19.96 -1.68
C PRO A 111 18.56 19.36 -1.70
N TYR A 112 18.04 18.99 -2.87
CA TYR A 112 16.72 18.38 -2.98
C TYR A 112 16.71 16.94 -2.45
N VAL A 113 17.73 16.15 -2.80
CA VAL A 113 17.90 14.77 -2.33
C VAL A 113 18.25 14.76 -0.84
N LYS A 114 19.20 15.60 -0.39
CA LYS A 114 19.59 15.70 1.02
C LYS A 114 18.40 15.99 1.93
N ARG A 115 17.55 16.94 1.54
CA ARG A 115 16.32 17.28 2.29
C ARG A 115 15.37 16.09 2.42
N GLN A 116 15.24 15.25 1.40
CA GLN A 116 14.42 14.05 1.48
C GLN A 116 15.05 12.98 2.39
N ILE A 117 16.37 12.83 2.35
CA ILE A 117 17.11 11.93 3.26
C ILE A 117 16.88 12.37 4.72
N ASP A 118 17.07 13.66 5.02
CA ASP A 118 16.84 14.20 6.36
C ASP A 118 15.40 13.99 6.83
N TYR A 119 14.43 14.23 5.94
CA TYR A 119 13.02 13.99 6.25
C TYR A 119 12.73 12.52 6.59
N PHE A 120 13.27 11.57 5.82
CA PHE A 120 13.07 10.14 6.09
C PHE A 120 13.80 9.68 7.35
N GLY A 121 15.00 10.18 7.59
CA GLY A 121 15.80 9.83 8.77
C GLY A 121 15.33 10.48 10.08
N THR A 122 14.42 11.47 10.01
CA THR A 122 13.90 12.18 11.20
C THR A 122 12.38 12.06 11.30
N SER A 123 11.63 12.96 10.68
CA SER A 123 10.18 13.08 10.83
C SER A 123 9.40 11.87 10.32
N TRP A 124 9.98 11.09 9.41
CA TRP A 124 9.31 9.95 8.78
C TRP A 124 9.87 8.59 9.22
N GLN A 125 10.75 8.57 10.22
CA GLN A 125 11.52 7.41 10.67
C GLN A 125 10.64 6.20 11.05
N ILE A 126 9.52 6.44 11.76
CA ILE A 126 8.59 5.37 12.17
C ILE A 126 8.01 4.66 10.94
N ARG A 127 7.60 5.44 9.92
CA ARG A 127 7.06 4.87 8.68
C ARG A 127 8.14 4.16 7.86
N LEU A 128 9.34 4.71 7.81
CA LEU A 128 10.46 4.07 7.15
C LEU A 128 10.76 2.70 7.77
N LYS A 129 10.75 2.61 9.10
CA LYS A 129 10.87 1.34 9.82
C LYS A 129 9.84 0.31 9.37
N GLU A 130 8.56 0.69 9.22
CA GLU A 130 7.52 -0.19 8.70
C GLU A 130 7.79 -0.63 7.25
N MET A 131 8.32 0.28 6.39
CA MET A 131 8.63 -0.05 5.00
C MET A 131 9.79 -1.03 4.91
N ILE A 132 10.83 -0.84 5.72
CA ILE A 132 11.97 -1.75 5.81
C ILE A 132 11.48 -3.12 6.25
N THR A 133 10.67 -3.19 7.29
CA THR A 133 10.05 -4.46 7.73
C THR A 133 9.26 -5.14 6.61
N LYS A 134 8.40 -4.41 5.89
CA LYS A 134 7.60 -4.96 4.79
C LYS A 134 8.45 -5.38 3.59
N SER A 135 9.61 -4.74 3.38
CA SER A 135 10.45 -5.01 2.20
C SER A 135 10.87 -6.46 2.08
N ASP A 136 11.09 -7.15 3.19
CA ASP A 136 11.48 -8.57 3.20
C ASP A 136 10.42 -9.47 2.52
N TYR A 137 9.14 -9.09 2.59
CA TYR A 137 8.07 -9.79 1.89
C TYR A 137 7.91 -9.37 0.43
N PHE A 138 8.03 -8.06 0.14
CA PHE A 138 7.72 -7.54 -1.19
C PHE A 138 8.90 -7.60 -2.15
N PHE A 139 10.12 -7.29 -1.67
CA PHE A 139 11.28 -7.13 -2.53
C PHE A 139 11.70 -8.41 -3.27
N PRO A 140 11.73 -9.61 -2.66
CA PRO A 140 12.04 -10.82 -3.41
C PRO A 140 11.13 -11.03 -4.62
N LYS A 141 9.83 -10.74 -4.48
CA LYS A 141 8.84 -10.87 -5.55
C LYS A 141 9.00 -9.79 -6.64
N TYR A 142 9.41 -8.57 -6.24
CA TYR A 142 9.70 -7.50 -7.19
C TYR A 142 10.99 -7.79 -7.96
N GLU A 143 12.04 -8.22 -7.27
CA GLU A 143 13.34 -8.53 -7.86
C GLU A 143 13.26 -9.67 -8.88
N GLU A 144 12.47 -10.71 -8.61
CA GLU A 144 12.17 -11.77 -9.57
C GLU A 144 11.61 -11.18 -10.88
N VAL A 145 10.59 -10.34 -10.79
CA VAL A 145 9.97 -9.70 -11.95
C VAL A 145 10.94 -8.72 -12.62
N LEU A 146 11.63 -7.86 -11.85
CA LEU A 146 12.56 -6.88 -12.42
C LEU A 146 13.70 -7.57 -13.17
N THR A 147 14.19 -8.70 -12.65
CA THR A 147 15.20 -9.53 -13.31
C THR A 147 14.66 -10.16 -14.59
N GLU A 148 13.43 -10.71 -14.59
CA GLU A 148 12.75 -11.23 -15.79
C GLU A 148 12.71 -10.21 -16.94
N TYR A 149 12.55 -8.93 -16.57
CA TYR A 149 12.45 -7.82 -17.53
C TYR A 149 13.78 -7.07 -17.76
N ASN A 150 14.90 -7.53 -17.21
CA ASN A 150 16.22 -6.88 -17.27
C ASN A 150 16.18 -5.41 -16.82
N LEU A 151 15.47 -5.12 -15.73
CA LEU A 151 15.39 -3.79 -15.14
C LEU A 151 16.32 -3.62 -13.94
N PRO A 152 16.79 -2.39 -13.68
CA PRO A 152 17.52 -2.08 -12.46
C PRO A 152 16.72 -2.48 -11.20
N LEU A 153 17.36 -3.20 -10.27
CA LEU A 153 16.67 -3.71 -9.08
C LEU A 153 16.25 -2.60 -8.11
N GLU A 154 16.91 -1.46 -8.14
CA GLU A 154 16.54 -0.28 -7.35
C GLU A 154 15.18 0.31 -7.74
N ILE A 155 14.63 -0.05 -8.89
CA ILE A 155 13.24 0.30 -9.27
C ILE A 155 12.21 -0.18 -8.22
N LYS A 156 12.51 -1.21 -7.44
CA LYS A 156 11.65 -1.66 -6.32
C LYS A 156 11.31 -0.56 -5.31
N TYR A 157 12.24 0.39 -5.09
CA TYR A 157 12.01 1.51 -4.16
C TYR A 157 10.93 2.47 -4.63
N LEU A 158 10.56 2.44 -5.91
CA LEU A 158 9.44 3.21 -6.43
C LEU A 158 8.13 2.84 -5.73
N SER A 159 7.87 1.55 -5.53
CA SER A 159 6.69 1.07 -4.81
C SER A 159 6.66 1.54 -3.34
N VAL A 160 7.82 1.75 -2.72
CA VAL A 160 7.90 2.32 -1.37
C VAL A 160 7.37 3.75 -1.35
N ILE A 161 7.80 4.60 -2.30
CA ILE A 161 7.36 6.00 -2.35
C ILE A 161 5.93 6.17 -2.87
N GLU A 162 5.40 5.20 -3.61
CA GLU A 162 4.03 5.22 -4.15
C GLU A 162 2.98 4.84 -3.11
N SER A 163 3.23 3.81 -2.33
CA SER A 163 2.21 3.21 -1.48
C SER A 163 2.68 2.81 -0.07
N GLY A 164 3.98 2.90 0.21
CA GLY A 164 4.56 2.29 1.40
C GLY A 164 4.42 0.76 1.40
N LEU A 165 4.58 0.14 0.22
CA LEU A 165 4.43 -1.31 0.04
C LEU A 165 3.02 -1.80 0.47
N ASN A 166 1.98 -1.02 0.18
CA ASN A 166 0.61 -1.36 0.56
C ASN A 166 -0.23 -1.72 -0.68
N PRO A 167 -0.62 -2.98 -0.87
CA PRO A 167 -1.45 -3.41 -2.00
C PRO A 167 -2.87 -2.84 -1.95
N TYR A 168 -3.31 -2.38 -0.78
CA TYR A 168 -4.63 -1.79 -0.59
C TYR A 168 -4.65 -0.26 -0.69
N ALA A 169 -3.48 0.37 -0.88
CA ALA A 169 -3.38 1.82 -0.99
C ALA A 169 -4.25 2.35 -2.13
N LYS A 170 -5.08 3.37 -1.82
CA LYS A 170 -5.98 4.00 -2.78
C LYS A 170 -5.88 5.52 -2.64
N SER A 171 -5.47 6.18 -3.73
CA SER A 171 -5.42 7.64 -3.75
C SER A 171 -6.81 8.26 -3.91
N ARG A 172 -6.94 9.55 -3.60
CA ARG A 172 -8.17 10.33 -3.83
C ARG A 172 -8.57 10.35 -5.31
N THR A 173 -7.61 10.33 -6.21
CA THR A 173 -7.81 10.32 -7.67
C THR A 173 -8.09 8.94 -8.24
N GLY A 174 -8.01 7.88 -7.43
CA GLY A 174 -8.34 6.51 -7.83
C GLY A 174 -7.15 5.65 -8.27
N ALA A 175 -5.91 6.09 -8.06
CA ALA A 175 -4.76 5.21 -8.16
C ALA A 175 -4.86 4.11 -7.10
N MET A 176 -4.36 2.90 -7.38
CA MET A 176 -4.55 1.72 -6.54
C MET A 176 -3.33 0.81 -6.57
N GLY A 177 -3.06 0.19 -5.41
CA GLY A 177 -2.10 -0.90 -5.28
C GLY A 177 -0.68 -0.45 -5.00
N PRO A 178 0.29 -1.38 -4.91
CA PRO A 178 1.66 -1.08 -4.51
C PRO A 178 2.36 -0.12 -5.48
N TRP A 179 1.99 -0.12 -6.75
CA TRP A 179 2.54 0.70 -7.82
C TRP A 179 1.64 1.88 -8.21
N GLN A 180 0.56 2.14 -7.48
CA GLN A 180 -0.38 3.26 -7.66
C GLN A 180 -0.87 3.46 -9.11
N PHE A 181 -1.26 2.37 -9.77
CA PHE A 181 -1.81 2.47 -11.12
C PHE A 181 -3.14 3.20 -11.17
N MET A 182 -3.22 4.25 -11.99
CA MET A 182 -4.48 4.85 -12.39
C MET A 182 -5.30 3.87 -13.24
N PRO A 183 -6.66 3.88 -13.17
CA PRO A 183 -7.49 2.94 -13.93
C PRO A 183 -7.25 2.95 -15.44
N ALA A 184 -6.98 4.13 -16.03
CA ALA A 184 -6.69 4.23 -17.45
C ALA A 184 -5.38 3.54 -17.82
N THR A 185 -4.30 3.82 -17.09
CA THR A 185 -2.99 3.22 -17.28
C THR A 185 -3.02 1.70 -17.03
N ALA A 186 -3.73 1.26 -15.98
CA ALA A 186 -3.91 -0.16 -15.67
C ALA A 186 -4.52 -0.95 -16.85
N ARG A 187 -5.50 -0.37 -17.56
CA ARG A 187 -6.11 -1.02 -18.77
C ARG A 187 -5.12 -1.13 -19.92
N ILE A 188 -4.26 -0.12 -20.13
CA ILE A 188 -3.21 -0.15 -21.17
C ILE A 188 -2.29 -1.35 -20.93
N PHE A 189 -1.91 -1.60 -19.69
CA PHE A 189 -1.06 -2.72 -19.29
C PHE A 189 -1.85 -3.99 -18.93
N LYS A 190 -3.14 -4.07 -19.34
CA LYS A 190 -3.99 -5.26 -19.25
C LYS A 190 -4.27 -5.77 -17.83
N LEU A 191 -4.17 -4.90 -16.82
CA LEU A 191 -4.59 -5.23 -15.46
C LEU A 191 -6.13 -5.27 -15.38
N LYS A 192 -6.67 -6.40 -14.96
CA LYS A 192 -8.12 -6.63 -14.87
C LYS A 192 -8.67 -5.92 -13.62
N MET A 193 -9.77 -5.19 -13.83
CA MET A 193 -10.53 -4.52 -12.78
C MET A 193 -12.01 -4.87 -12.94
N THR A 194 -12.48 -5.80 -12.13
CA THR A 194 -13.86 -6.28 -12.11
C THR A 194 -14.53 -6.00 -10.75
N ASN A 195 -15.74 -6.49 -10.55
CA ASN A 195 -16.39 -6.45 -9.24
C ASN A 195 -15.69 -7.33 -8.22
N ASP A 196 -15.09 -8.44 -8.63
CA ASP A 196 -14.48 -9.44 -7.75
C ASP A 196 -12.95 -9.30 -7.65
N ILE A 197 -12.28 -8.72 -8.66
CA ILE A 197 -10.82 -8.62 -8.77
C ILE A 197 -10.39 -7.20 -9.11
N ASP A 198 -9.29 -6.76 -8.50
CA ASP A 198 -8.52 -5.58 -8.93
C ASP A 198 -7.03 -5.94 -9.00
N GLU A 199 -6.54 -6.28 -10.19
CA GLU A 199 -5.17 -6.75 -10.39
C GLU A 199 -4.11 -5.65 -10.17
N ARG A 200 -4.51 -4.38 -9.99
CA ARG A 200 -3.60 -3.32 -9.54
C ARG A 200 -3.07 -3.60 -8.12
N ARG A 201 -3.79 -4.41 -7.35
CA ARG A 201 -3.43 -4.83 -5.99
C ARG A 201 -2.57 -6.09 -5.97
N SER A 202 -2.54 -6.85 -7.06
CA SER A 202 -1.69 -8.04 -7.19
C SER A 202 -0.21 -7.64 -7.21
N ILE A 203 0.57 -8.23 -6.31
CA ILE A 203 2.01 -7.94 -6.18
C ILE A 203 2.71 -8.24 -7.50
N GLU A 204 2.55 -9.46 -8.03
CA GLU A 204 3.21 -9.90 -9.25
C GLU A 204 2.71 -9.14 -10.49
N LYS A 205 1.39 -9.13 -10.72
CA LYS A 205 0.82 -8.56 -11.96
C LYS A 205 1.03 -7.06 -12.07
N SER A 206 0.89 -6.33 -10.95
CA SER A 206 1.13 -4.90 -10.96
C SER A 206 2.62 -4.57 -11.13
N THR A 207 3.52 -5.41 -10.61
CA THR A 207 4.96 -5.26 -10.85
C THR A 207 5.31 -5.51 -12.32
N LYS A 208 4.77 -6.57 -12.95
CA LYS A 208 4.92 -6.81 -14.40
C LYS A 208 4.39 -5.65 -15.24
N ALA A 209 3.29 -5.04 -14.83
CA ALA A 209 2.76 -3.85 -15.50
C ALA A 209 3.67 -2.62 -15.31
N ALA A 210 4.20 -2.40 -14.11
CA ALA A 210 5.14 -1.32 -13.82
C ALA A 210 6.45 -1.48 -14.61
N ALA A 211 6.99 -2.70 -14.65
CA ALA A 211 8.17 -3.04 -15.45
C ALA A 211 7.97 -2.66 -16.93
N LYS A 212 6.86 -3.11 -17.54
CA LYS A 212 6.53 -2.78 -18.94
C LYS A 212 6.40 -1.27 -19.17
N TYR A 213 5.78 -0.57 -18.25
CA TYR A 213 5.62 0.88 -18.36
C TYR A 213 6.98 1.59 -18.29
N LEU A 214 7.83 1.22 -17.35
CA LEU A 214 9.15 1.83 -17.18
C LEU A 214 10.09 1.52 -18.35
N ILE A 215 10.05 0.30 -18.89
CA ILE A 215 10.77 -0.04 -20.15
C ILE A 215 10.31 0.86 -21.30
N GLN A 216 9.00 1.02 -21.46
CA GLN A 216 8.46 1.88 -22.51
C GLN A 216 8.95 3.33 -22.35
N MET A 217 8.99 3.85 -21.12
CA MET A 217 9.48 5.21 -20.85
C MET A 217 10.99 5.32 -21.05
N TYR A 218 11.76 4.33 -20.58
CA TYR A 218 13.19 4.32 -20.79
C TYR A 218 13.56 4.22 -22.28
N ASN A 219 12.90 3.37 -23.04
CA ASN A 219 13.11 3.28 -24.49
C ASN A 219 12.75 4.57 -25.23
N GLN A 220 11.81 5.36 -24.70
CA GLN A 220 11.41 6.62 -25.27
C GLN A 220 12.40 7.76 -24.98
N TYR A 221 13.00 7.76 -23.79
CA TYR A 221 13.78 8.91 -23.30
C TYR A 221 15.28 8.63 -23.18
N GLY A 222 15.71 7.37 -23.05
CA GLY A 222 17.09 6.96 -22.83
C GLY A 222 17.66 7.36 -21.46
N ASP A 223 16.81 7.86 -20.56
CA ASP A 223 17.19 8.38 -19.24
C ASP A 223 16.23 7.85 -18.16
N TRP A 224 16.78 7.21 -17.13
CA TRP A 224 15.98 6.66 -16.03
C TRP A 224 15.29 7.72 -15.20
N LEU A 225 15.93 8.87 -14.95
CA LEU A 225 15.33 9.94 -14.15
C LEU A 225 14.13 10.57 -14.88
N VAL A 226 14.23 10.66 -16.20
CA VAL A 226 13.12 11.10 -17.06
C VAL A 226 12.03 10.05 -17.14
N ALA A 227 12.39 8.77 -17.20
CA ALA A 227 11.42 7.66 -17.16
C ALA A 227 10.63 7.65 -15.84
N LEU A 228 11.30 7.85 -14.69
CA LEU A 228 10.68 7.99 -13.38
C LEU A 228 9.77 9.23 -13.30
N ALA A 229 10.23 10.37 -13.82
CA ALA A 229 9.40 11.58 -13.92
C ALA A 229 8.15 11.33 -14.76
N SER A 230 8.29 10.61 -15.88
CA SER A 230 7.18 10.24 -16.76
C SER A 230 6.20 9.26 -16.08
N TYR A 231 6.68 8.35 -15.24
CA TYR A 231 5.84 7.46 -14.43
C TYR A 231 4.88 8.27 -13.54
N ASN A 232 5.40 9.30 -12.87
CA ASN A 232 4.63 10.15 -11.96
C ASN A 232 3.66 11.10 -12.70
N CYS A 233 4.16 11.93 -13.63
CA CYS A 233 3.32 12.97 -14.24
C CYS A 233 2.78 12.62 -15.64
N GLY A 234 3.18 11.49 -16.17
CA GLY A 234 2.83 11.06 -17.52
C GLY A 234 3.68 11.68 -18.63
N PRO A 235 3.81 11.00 -19.78
CA PRO A 235 4.69 11.41 -20.89
C PRO A 235 4.30 12.74 -21.53
N GLY A 236 3.03 13.15 -21.40
CA GLY A 236 2.55 14.45 -21.90
C GLY A 236 3.21 15.64 -21.18
N ASN A 237 3.28 15.57 -19.84
CA ASN A 237 3.91 16.63 -19.04
C ASN A 237 5.43 16.64 -19.22
N VAL A 238 6.08 15.49 -19.35
CA VAL A 238 7.51 15.41 -19.65
C VAL A 238 7.83 16.06 -20.99
N ARG A 239 7.11 15.73 -22.06
CA ARG A 239 7.29 16.38 -23.38
C ARG A 239 7.05 17.91 -23.35
N LYS A 240 6.10 18.36 -22.53
CA LYS A 240 5.88 19.81 -22.33
C LYS A 240 7.08 20.45 -21.61
N ALA A 241 7.59 19.80 -20.56
CA ALA A 241 8.76 20.28 -19.82
C ALA A 241 10.00 20.35 -20.71
N MET A 242 10.28 19.32 -21.53
CA MET A 242 11.36 19.29 -22.52
C MET A 242 11.28 20.49 -23.50
N ARG A 243 10.09 20.73 -24.07
CA ARG A 243 9.90 21.87 -24.98
C ARG A 243 10.13 23.22 -24.31
N ASN A 244 9.69 23.37 -23.07
CA ASN A 244 9.77 24.64 -22.34
C ASN A 244 11.19 24.94 -21.84
N SER A 245 11.95 23.89 -21.50
CA SER A 245 13.32 24.02 -20.99
C SER A 245 14.38 23.99 -22.07
N GLY A 246 14.09 23.37 -23.22
CA GLY A 246 15.08 23.02 -24.24
C GLY A 246 16.02 21.89 -23.83
N SER A 247 15.78 21.23 -22.69
CA SER A 247 16.58 20.11 -22.18
C SER A 247 15.88 18.78 -22.33
N THR A 248 16.65 17.70 -22.45
CA THR A 248 16.16 16.31 -22.51
C THR A 248 16.46 15.53 -21.23
N ASP A 249 17.27 16.05 -20.31
CA ASP A 249 17.57 15.45 -19.02
C ASP A 249 16.68 15.99 -17.90
N PHE A 250 16.56 15.19 -16.80
CA PHE A 250 15.67 15.53 -15.68
C PHE A 250 16.02 16.86 -15.01
N TRP A 251 17.30 17.12 -14.74
CA TRP A 251 17.69 18.30 -13.99
C TRP A 251 17.57 19.58 -14.82
N GLY A 252 17.86 19.49 -16.13
CA GLY A 252 17.67 20.62 -17.05
C GLY A 252 16.19 21.01 -17.21
N MET A 253 15.27 20.05 -17.17
CA MET A 253 13.83 20.35 -17.24
C MET A 253 13.15 20.52 -15.86
N TYR A 254 13.88 20.37 -14.75
CA TYR A 254 13.36 20.32 -13.37
C TYR A 254 12.33 21.43 -13.09
N ASN A 255 12.66 22.68 -13.34
CA ASN A 255 11.79 23.81 -13.07
C ASN A 255 10.54 23.91 -13.96
N HIS A 256 10.48 23.10 -15.03
CA HIS A 256 9.36 23.04 -15.97
C HIS A 256 8.44 21.83 -15.73
N LEU A 257 8.83 20.94 -14.84
CA LEU A 257 8.02 19.79 -14.40
C LEU A 257 6.95 20.23 -13.38
N PRO A 258 5.85 19.48 -13.24
CA PRO A 258 4.91 19.66 -12.13
C PRO A 258 5.63 19.59 -10.78
N ARG A 259 5.20 20.40 -9.81
CA ARG A 259 5.85 20.51 -8.50
C ARG A 259 5.95 19.17 -7.75
N GLU A 260 4.94 18.31 -7.89
CA GLU A 260 4.96 16.96 -7.35
C GLU A 260 6.11 16.14 -7.98
N THR A 261 6.28 16.22 -9.30
CA THR A 261 7.32 15.49 -10.04
C THR A 261 8.72 16.00 -9.75
N GLN A 262 8.88 17.33 -9.51
CA GLN A 262 10.14 17.90 -9.05
C GLN A 262 10.64 17.24 -7.76
N ASN A 263 9.73 16.89 -6.85
CA ASN A 263 10.06 16.18 -5.60
C ASN A 263 10.15 14.66 -5.76
N TYR A 264 9.54 14.09 -6.78
CA TYR A 264 9.39 12.65 -6.94
C TYR A 264 10.72 11.92 -7.19
N VAL A 265 11.52 12.41 -8.13
CA VAL A 265 12.83 11.81 -8.44
C VAL A 265 13.83 11.98 -7.29
N PRO A 266 13.98 13.17 -6.67
CA PRO A 266 14.76 13.30 -5.44
C PRO A 266 14.29 12.39 -4.30
N LYS A 267 12.97 12.21 -4.16
CA LYS A 267 12.37 11.31 -3.18
C LYS A 267 12.71 9.85 -3.45
N PHE A 268 12.72 9.44 -4.73
CA PHE A 268 13.15 8.11 -5.13
C PHE A 268 14.63 7.87 -4.77
N MET A 269 15.53 8.79 -5.11
CA MET A 269 16.96 8.68 -4.78
C MET A 269 17.17 8.58 -3.26
N ALA A 270 16.53 9.45 -2.51
CA ALA A 270 16.61 9.46 -1.05
C ALA A 270 16.05 8.17 -0.44
N MET A 271 14.92 7.65 -0.96
CA MET A 271 14.35 6.38 -0.49
C MET A 271 15.27 5.21 -0.81
N SER A 272 15.86 5.18 -2.02
CA SER A 272 16.83 4.17 -2.41
C SER A 272 18.05 4.17 -1.47
N TYR A 273 18.53 5.34 -1.08
CA TYR A 273 19.61 5.49 -0.09
C TYR A 273 19.15 4.99 1.29
N MET A 274 18.05 5.52 1.81
CA MET A 274 17.57 5.24 3.16
C MET A 274 17.19 3.77 3.38
N MET A 275 16.67 3.08 2.38
CA MET A 275 16.34 1.65 2.46
C MET A 275 17.58 0.74 2.54
N ASN A 276 18.77 1.25 2.23
CA ASN A 276 20.03 0.50 2.33
C ASN A 276 20.89 0.93 3.53
N PHE A 277 20.80 2.20 3.93
CA PHE A 277 21.65 2.79 4.99
C PHE A 277 20.86 3.26 6.20
N TYR A 278 19.66 2.76 6.41
CA TYR A 278 18.77 3.12 7.53
C TYR A 278 19.42 2.92 8.91
N TYR A 279 20.32 1.94 9.04
CA TYR A 279 21.03 1.65 10.28
C TYR A 279 21.95 2.79 10.72
N GLU A 280 22.51 3.57 9.78
CA GLU A 280 23.30 4.77 10.06
C GLU A 280 22.47 5.86 10.74
N TYR A 281 21.14 5.79 10.62
CA TYR A 281 20.17 6.69 11.23
C TYR A 281 19.52 6.10 12.50
N GLY A 282 20.10 5.02 13.05
CA GLY A 282 19.60 4.37 14.27
C GLY A 282 18.25 3.66 14.10
N ILE A 283 17.84 3.39 12.86
CA ILE A 283 16.57 2.71 12.56
C ILE A 283 16.79 1.19 12.65
N THR A 284 16.01 0.54 13.51
CA THR A 284 16.01 -0.92 13.65
C THR A 284 14.66 -1.47 13.18
N PRO A 285 14.61 -2.35 12.17
CA PRO A 285 13.37 -2.98 11.72
C PRO A 285 12.67 -3.74 12.86
N ALA A 286 11.35 -3.86 12.78
CA ALA A 286 10.61 -4.75 13.66
C ALA A 286 10.78 -6.20 13.18
N PRO A 287 10.75 -7.20 14.07
CA PRO A 287 10.67 -8.59 13.64
C PRO A 287 9.35 -8.82 12.88
N ILE A 288 9.40 -9.70 11.88
CA ILE A 288 8.27 -10.01 11.02
C ILE A 288 7.58 -11.27 11.51
N GLU A 289 6.24 -11.31 11.44
CA GLU A 289 5.49 -12.56 11.62
C GLU A 289 5.72 -13.47 10.41
N ASP A 290 6.28 -14.66 10.63
CA ASP A 290 6.70 -15.62 9.57
C ASP A 290 5.57 -16.09 8.65
N SER A 291 4.31 -15.99 9.08
CA SER A 291 3.14 -16.59 8.41
C SER A 291 2.79 -16.02 7.03
N LEU A 292 3.37 -14.85 6.65
CA LEU A 292 3.13 -14.22 5.34
C LEU A 292 4.27 -14.44 4.34
N PHE A 293 5.42 -14.98 4.78
CA PHE A 293 6.62 -15.01 3.94
C PHE A 293 6.71 -16.23 3.05
N THR A 294 6.19 -17.36 3.47
CA THR A 294 6.26 -18.59 2.71
C THR A 294 4.87 -18.97 2.25
N LEU A 295 4.58 -18.69 0.98
CA LEU A 295 3.30 -18.99 0.35
C LEU A 295 3.48 -20.14 -0.65
N GLU A 296 2.43 -20.94 -0.76
CA GLU A 296 2.23 -21.90 -1.83
C GLU A 296 0.95 -21.59 -2.62
N ALA A 297 0.79 -22.17 -3.78
CA ALA A 297 -0.35 -21.89 -4.66
C ALA A 297 -1.27 -23.11 -4.77
N ILE A 298 -2.59 -22.87 -4.67
CA ILE A 298 -3.64 -23.85 -4.94
C ILE A 298 -4.32 -23.49 -6.26
N TYR A 299 -4.45 -24.43 -7.16
CA TYR A 299 -5.24 -24.25 -8.37
C TYR A 299 -6.73 -24.43 -8.08
N CYS A 300 -7.52 -23.42 -8.39
CA CYS A 300 -8.98 -23.41 -8.21
C CYS A 300 -9.66 -23.24 -9.57
N ASP A 301 -10.36 -24.26 -10.05
CA ASP A 301 -11.08 -24.28 -11.34
C ASP A 301 -12.54 -23.84 -11.25
N GLY A 302 -12.96 -23.26 -10.16
CA GLY A 302 -14.34 -22.82 -9.95
C GLY A 302 -14.46 -21.71 -8.93
N THR A 303 -15.69 -21.33 -8.64
CA THR A 303 -15.98 -20.38 -7.57
C THR A 303 -16.00 -21.09 -6.23
N LEU A 304 -15.14 -20.66 -5.30
CA LEU A 304 -15.10 -21.17 -3.93
C LEU A 304 -15.38 -20.04 -2.93
N GLU A 305 -16.04 -20.39 -1.83
CA GLU A 305 -16.42 -19.43 -0.79
C GLU A 305 -15.33 -19.41 0.29
N PHE A 306 -14.86 -18.21 0.68
CA PHE A 306 -13.72 -18.06 1.59
C PHE A 306 -13.95 -18.63 2.98
N LYS A 307 -15.15 -18.52 3.53
CA LYS A 307 -15.44 -19.08 4.86
C LYS A 307 -15.30 -20.60 4.88
N THR A 308 -15.67 -21.22 3.77
CA THR A 308 -15.52 -22.66 3.61
C THR A 308 -14.04 -23.03 3.49
N LEU A 309 -13.29 -22.33 2.64
CA LEU A 309 -11.83 -22.50 2.54
C LEU A 309 -11.14 -22.32 3.90
N ALA A 310 -11.39 -21.20 4.57
CA ALA A 310 -10.82 -20.85 5.86
C ALA A 310 -11.11 -21.93 6.92
N LYS A 311 -12.36 -22.44 6.98
CA LYS A 311 -12.77 -23.49 7.90
C LYS A 311 -11.94 -24.77 7.75
N TYR A 312 -11.79 -25.26 6.51
CA TYR A 312 -11.10 -26.54 6.25
C TYR A 312 -9.58 -26.42 6.24
N MET A 313 -9.06 -25.21 6.00
CA MET A 313 -7.62 -24.95 5.99
C MET A 313 -7.10 -24.38 7.32
N GLY A 314 -7.95 -24.20 8.33
CA GLY A 314 -7.55 -23.63 9.62
C GLY A 314 -7.10 -22.18 9.55
N LEU A 315 -7.56 -21.41 8.55
CA LEU A 315 -7.18 -20.03 8.29
C LEU A 315 -8.32 -19.05 8.60
N SER A 316 -7.99 -17.77 8.79
CA SER A 316 -9.00 -16.72 8.80
C SER A 316 -9.25 -16.18 7.37
N ASN A 317 -10.46 -15.62 7.13
CA ASN A 317 -10.77 -14.95 5.87
C ASN A 317 -9.80 -13.81 5.57
N ASP A 318 -9.41 -13.05 6.61
CA ASP A 318 -8.51 -11.91 6.47
C ASP A 318 -7.09 -12.37 6.11
N HIS A 319 -6.66 -13.53 6.63
CA HIS A 319 -5.37 -14.13 6.25
C HIS A 319 -5.38 -14.51 4.76
N LEU A 320 -6.42 -15.18 4.28
CA LEU A 320 -6.56 -15.50 2.85
C LEU A 320 -6.58 -14.25 1.96
N LEU A 321 -7.23 -13.16 2.39
CA LEU A 321 -7.21 -11.90 1.67
C LEU A 321 -5.81 -11.25 1.67
N LYS A 322 -5.08 -11.30 2.78
CA LYS A 322 -3.71 -10.78 2.84
C LYS A 322 -2.79 -11.50 1.86
N CYS A 323 -2.95 -12.83 1.71
CA CYS A 323 -2.22 -13.61 0.72
C CYS A 323 -2.64 -13.32 -0.73
N ASN A 324 -3.88 -12.83 -0.95
CA ASN A 324 -4.50 -12.60 -2.26
C ASN A 324 -5.08 -11.18 -2.36
N PRO A 325 -4.25 -10.14 -2.29
CA PRO A 325 -4.72 -8.76 -2.15
C PRO A 325 -5.56 -8.27 -3.34
N GLU A 326 -5.46 -8.88 -4.52
CA GLU A 326 -6.28 -8.53 -5.69
C GLU A 326 -7.75 -8.91 -5.55
N LEU A 327 -8.10 -9.85 -4.66
CA LEU A 327 -9.48 -10.21 -4.42
C LEU A 327 -10.22 -9.12 -3.66
N LYS A 328 -11.43 -8.78 -4.11
CA LYS A 328 -12.30 -7.75 -3.54
C LYS A 328 -13.46 -8.33 -2.74
N THR A 329 -13.68 -9.63 -2.88
CA THR A 329 -14.79 -10.36 -2.29
C THR A 329 -14.31 -11.61 -1.58
N TYR A 330 -15.08 -12.10 -0.62
CA TYR A 330 -14.76 -13.33 0.11
C TYR A 330 -15.13 -14.60 -0.69
N LYS A 331 -14.79 -14.61 -1.96
CA LYS A 331 -14.94 -15.76 -2.86
C LYS A 331 -13.88 -15.75 -3.95
N ILE A 332 -13.48 -16.93 -4.39
CA ILE A 332 -12.68 -17.09 -5.59
C ILE A 332 -13.60 -16.96 -6.80
N PRO A 333 -13.34 -16.04 -7.72
CA PRO A 333 -14.17 -15.89 -8.91
C PRO A 333 -13.90 -17.01 -9.92
N LYS A 334 -14.94 -17.41 -10.64
CA LYS A 334 -14.78 -18.32 -11.79
C LYS A 334 -13.97 -17.63 -12.88
N LYS A 335 -12.90 -18.27 -13.35
CA LYS A 335 -12.10 -17.88 -14.51
C LYS A 335 -11.99 -19.05 -15.47
N GLU A 336 -11.83 -18.77 -16.75
CA GLU A 336 -11.66 -19.81 -17.79
C GLU A 336 -10.39 -20.62 -17.54
N ASP A 337 -9.30 -19.94 -17.18
CA ASP A 337 -7.99 -20.53 -16.88
C ASP A 337 -7.80 -20.92 -15.40
N GLY A 338 -8.88 -20.98 -14.62
CA GLY A 338 -8.81 -21.17 -13.19
C GLY A 338 -8.21 -19.97 -12.44
N TYR A 339 -8.00 -20.14 -11.12
CA TYR A 339 -7.41 -19.14 -10.24
C TYR A 339 -6.33 -19.79 -9.37
N LEU A 340 -5.13 -19.22 -9.37
CA LEU A 340 -4.08 -19.61 -8.41
C LEU A 340 -4.28 -18.83 -7.11
N LEU A 341 -4.73 -19.53 -6.08
CA LEU A 341 -4.93 -18.98 -4.74
C LEU A 341 -3.64 -19.14 -3.95
N SER A 342 -3.06 -18.03 -3.51
CA SER A 342 -1.92 -18.05 -2.59
C SER A 342 -2.38 -18.34 -1.17
N VAL A 343 -1.71 -19.30 -0.51
CA VAL A 343 -1.99 -19.69 0.86
C VAL A 343 -0.68 -19.86 1.62
N PRO A 344 -0.67 -19.81 2.97
CA PRO A 344 0.53 -20.12 3.75
C PRO A 344 1.04 -21.53 3.46
N LEU A 345 2.36 -21.69 3.47
CA LEU A 345 3.01 -23.00 3.27
C LEU A 345 2.45 -24.04 4.24
N GLY A 346 2.17 -25.24 3.73
CA GLY A 346 1.56 -26.36 4.48
C GLY A 346 0.04 -26.34 4.48
N SER A 347 -0.61 -25.26 3.98
CA SER A 347 -2.08 -25.19 3.93
C SER A 347 -2.69 -25.88 2.70
N ALA A 348 -1.92 -26.09 1.64
CA ALA A 348 -2.42 -26.72 0.42
C ALA A 348 -2.78 -28.20 0.63
N SER A 349 -2.05 -28.92 1.46
CA SER A 349 -2.39 -30.31 1.82
C SER A 349 -3.80 -30.42 2.41
N LEU A 350 -4.14 -29.51 3.35
CA LEU A 350 -5.47 -29.46 3.96
C LEU A 350 -6.58 -29.16 2.95
N PHE A 351 -6.28 -28.35 1.93
CA PHE A 351 -7.21 -28.11 0.84
C PHE A 351 -7.46 -29.39 0.04
N TYR A 352 -6.41 -30.07 -0.43
CA TYR A 352 -6.55 -31.26 -1.28
C TYR A 352 -7.19 -32.43 -0.53
N GLU A 353 -6.91 -32.61 0.76
CA GLU A 353 -7.55 -33.60 1.61
C GLU A 353 -9.06 -33.38 1.74
N ASN A 354 -9.51 -32.12 1.69
CA ASN A 354 -10.91 -31.75 1.88
C ASN A 354 -11.58 -31.20 0.61
N GLU A 355 -10.95 -31.28 -0.55
CA GLU A 355 -11.35 -30.59 -1.78
C GLU A 355 -12.81 -30.83 -2.16
N ASP A 356 -13.25 -32.09 -2.20
CA ASP A 356 -14.63 -32.43 -2.55
C ASP A 356 -15.66 -31.82 -1.60
N THR A 357 -15.34 -31.80 -0.30
CA THR A 357 -16.22 -31.25 0.72
C THR A 357 -16.26 -29.72 0.62
N ILE A 358 -15.11 -29.10 0.42
CA ILE A 358 -14.99 -27.65 0.19
C ILE A 358 -15.81 -27.22 -1.04
N ARG A 359 -15.71 -27.94 -2.14
CA ARG A 359 -16.44 -27.67 -3.37
C ARG A 359 -17.96 -27.79 -3.17
N LYS A 360 -18.43 -28.88 -2.55
CA LYS A 360 -19.86 -29.11 -2.28
C LYS A 360 -20.43 -28.05 -1.33
N GLU A 361 -19.76 -27.79 -0.21
CA GLU A 361 -20.21 -26.79 0.77
C GLU A 361 -20.17 -25.36 0.19
N SER A 362 -19.13 -25.02 -0.56
CA SER A 362 -19.05 -23.72 -1.24
C SER A 362 -20.19 -23.54 -2.24
N ALA A 363 -20.51 -24.55 -3.05
CA ALA A 363 -21.59 -24.47 -4.02
C ALA A 363 -22.96 -24.19 -3.35
N ILE A 364 -23.26 -24.88 -2.24
CA ILE A 364 -24.50 -24.68 -1.46
C ILE A 364 -24.56 -23.23 -0.96
N LYS A 365 -23.51 -22.76 -0.27
CA LYS A 365 -23.47 -21.40 0.31
C LYS A 365 -23.51 -20.29 -0.72
N LEU A 366 -22.86 -20.47 -1.87
CA LEU A 366 -22.90 -19.49 -2.96
C LEU A 366 -24.29 -19.43 -3.60
N GLU A 367 -24.99 -20.55 -3.73
CA GLU A 367 -26.37 -20.56 -4.24
C GLU A 367 -27.35 -19.93 -3.23
N GLU A 368 -27.18 -20.17 -1.93
CA GLU A 368 -27.97 -19.49 -0.88
C GLU A 368 -27.74 -17.97 -0.93
N ALA A 369 -26.46 -17.55 -1.00
CA ALA A 369 -26.11 -16.13 -1.13
C ALA A 369 -26.72 -15.49 -2.40
N ARG A 370 -26.74 -16.22 -3.51
CA ARG A 370 -27.36 -15.79 -4.77
C ARG A 370 -28.88 -15.60 -4.63
N LYS A 371 -29.54 -16.53 -3.96
CA LYS A 371 -31.00 -16.44 -3.68
C LYS A 371 -31.32 -15.25 -2.79
N ILE A 372 -30.52 -15.02 -1.74
CA ILE A 372 -30.67 -13.86 -0.84
C ILE A 372 -30.46 -12.55 -1.63
N GLU A 373 -29.41 -12.47 -2.47
CA GLU A 373 -29.14 -11.28 -3.27
C GLU A 373 -30.25 -11.03 -4.31
N ALA A 374 -30.77 -12.09 -4.94
CA ALA A 374 -31.89 -11.99 -5.88
C ALA A 374 -33.19 -11.52 -5.22
N SER A 375 -33.39 -11.86 -3.94
CA SER A 375 -34.56 -11.41 -3.15
C SER A 375 -34.44 -9.97 -2.64
N ARG A 376 -33.26 -9.36 -2.71
CA ARG A 376 -33.09 -7.96 -2.28
C ARG A 376 -33.83 -7.00 -3.22
N PRO A 377 -34.58 -6.05 -2.70
CA PRO A 377 -35.23 -5.03 -3.52
C PRO A 377 -34.20 -4.28 -4.37
N LYS A 378 -34.42 -4.24 -5.67
CA LYS A 378 -33.56 -3.48 -6.59
C LYS A 378 -33.65 -1.99 -6.27
N VAL A 379 -32.51 -1.37 -5.99
CA VAL A 379 -32.42 0.07 -5.70
C VAL A 379 -32.09 0.83 -6.98
N ASN A 380 -33.00 1.70 -7.39
CA ASN A 380 -32.78 2.69 -8.42
C ASN A 380 -32.45 4.04 -7.76
N TYR A 381 -31.65 4.85 -8.44
CA TYR A 381 -31.34 6.20 -8.00
C TYR A 381 -31.94 7.20 -8.98
N HIS A 382 -32.65 8.19 -8.45
CA HIS A 382 -33.14 9.34 -9.21
C HIS A 382 -32.43 10.61 -8.74
N TYR A 383 -31.92 11.39 -9.68
CA TYR A 383 -31.38 12.71 -9.41
C TYR A 383 -32.43 13.75 -9.72
N VAL A 384 -32.88 14.45 -8.70
CA VAL A 384 -33.95 15.47 -8.78
C VAL A 384 -33.59 16.53 -9.80
N ARG A 385 -34.49 16.81 -10.75
CA ARG A 385 -34.35 17.89 -11.74
C ARG A 385 -35.04 19.17 -11.22
N LYS A 386 -34.67 20.32 -11.78
CA LYS A 386 -35.28 21.60 -11.45
C LYS A 386 -36.80 21.52 -11.73
N GLY A 387 -37.64 21.84 -10.72
CA GLY A 387 -39.10 21.83 -10.83
C GLY A 387 -39.78 20.45 -10.54
N GLU A 388 -39.01 19.39 -10.30
CA GLU A 388 -39.62 18.11 -9.90
C GLU A 388 -40.07 18.14 -8.45
N THR A 389 -41.19 17.47 -8.18
CA THR A 389 -41.73 17.27 -6.82
C THR A 389 -41.70 15.79 -6.43
N LEU A 390 -41.75 15.50 -5.14
CA LEU A 390 -41.85 14.11 -4.65
C LEU A 390 -43.04 13.36 -5.29
N SER A 391 -44.16 14.03 -5.55
CA SER A 391 -45.32 13.43 -6.19
C SER A 391 -45.06 13.06 -7.66
N HIS A 392 -44.39 13.91 -8.41
CA HIS A 392 -43.98 13.61 -9.79
C HIS A 392 -43.03 12.41 -9.86
N ILE A 393 -42.05 12.39 -8.96
CA ILE A 393 -41.07 11.31 -8.89
C ILE A 393 -41.74 10.00 -8.44
N ALA A 394 -42.58 10.05 -7.41
CA ALA A 394 -43.32 8.89 -6.91
C ALA A 394 -44.19 8.25 -8.01
N ARG A 395 -44.93 9.06 -8.77
CA ARG A 395 -45.77 8.61 -9.90
C ARG A 395 -44.91 7.98 -11.01
N ARG A 396 -43.77 8.60 -11.34
CA ARG A 396 -42.85 8.11 -12.38
C ARG A 396 -42.31 6.71 -12.09
N TYR A 397 -42.07 6.40 -10.83
CA TYR A 397 -41.52 5.12 -10.39
C TYR A 397 -42.54 4.14 -9.84
N GLY A 398 -43.85 4.49 -9.85
CA GLY A 398 -44.91 3.62 -9.36
C GLY A 398 -44.86 3.36 -7.86
N VAL A 399 -44.40 4.34 -7.08
CA VAL A 399 -44.26 4.24 -5.61
C VAL A 399 -45.02 5.36 -4.92
N SER A 400 -45.33 5.20 -3.61
CA SER A 400 -45.99 6.27 -2.86
C SER A 400 -44.99 7.35 -2.40
N VAL A 401 -45.47 8.58 -2.21
CA VAL A 401 -44.65 9.67 -1.66
C VAL A 401 -44.16 9.31 -0.25
N SER A 402 -44.96 8.58 0.53
CA SER A 402 -44.59 8.13 1.88
C SER A 402 -43.43 7.14 1.84
N GLN A 403 -43.44 6.19 0.91
CA GLN A 403 -42.33 5.28 0.67
C GLN A 403 -41.05 6.04 0.26
N LEU A 404 -41.16 6.97 -0.68
CA LEU A 404 -40.04 7.77 -1.15
C LEU A 404 -39.42 8.60 -0.02
N LYS A 405 -40.25 9.21 0.84
CA LYS A 405 -39.80 9.91 2.05
C LYS A 405 -39.09 8.97 3.03
N LYS A 406 -39.68 7.81 3.35
CA LYS A 406 -39.11 6.81 4.27
C LYS A 406 -37.75 6.33 3.82
N TRP A 407 -37.60 5.97 2.55
CA TRP A 407 -36.36 5.45 2.00
C TRP A 407 -35.21 6.48 1.97
N ASN A 408 -35.58 7.78 1.90
CA ASN A 408 -34.61 8.88 1.80
C ASN A 408 -34.52 9.73 3.06
N ARG A 409 -35.19 9.33 4.15
CA ARG A 409 -35.24 10.05 5.44
C ARG A 409 -35.69 11.52 5.30
N ILE A 410 -36.62 11.79 4.39
CA ILE A 410 -37.16 13.13 4.14
C ILE A 410 -38.27 13.42 5.13
N LYS A 411 -38.07 14.37 6.06
CA LYS A 411 -39.05 14.74 7.07
C LYS A 411 -40.17 15.65 6.51
N GLY A 412 -39.86 16.55 5.60
CA GLY A 412 -40.76 17.49 4.94
C GLY A 412 -41.16 17.06 3.51
N SER A 413 -41.49 18.05 2.67
CA SER A 413 -41.78 17.82 1.24
C SER A 413 -40.72 18.43 0.33
N THR A 414 -39.75 19.11 0.89
CA THR A 414 -38.72 19.84 0.14
C THR A 414 -37.65 18.89 -0.37
N ILE A 415 -37.38 18.98 -1.65
CA ILE A 415 -36.24 18.31 -2.35
C ILE A 415 -35.52 19.34 -3.20
N TYR A 416 -34.25 19.12 -3.43
CA TYR A 416 -33.39 20.06 -4.13
C TYR A 416 -32.90 19.50 -5.47
N PRO A 417 -32.71 20.33 -6.50
CA PRO A 417 -32.12 19.91 -7.74
C PRO A 417 -30.74 19.22 -7.50
N LYS A 418 -30.46 18.14 -8.24
CA LYS A 418 -29.30 17.25 -8.09
C LYS A 418 -29.30 16.37 -6.82
N GLN A 419 -30.29 16.48 -5.94
CA GLN A 419 -30.44 15.57 -4.82
C GLN A 419 -30.65 14.14 -5.34
N ARG A 420 -29.87 13.17 -4.81
CA ARG A 420 -30.00 11.75 -5.16
C ARG A 420 -31.03 11.07 -4.25
N LEU A 421 -32.07 10.53 -4.83
CA LEU A 421 -33.12 9.78 -4.12
C LEU A 421 -32.98 8.29 -4.40
N LYS A 422 -33.04 7.46 -3.35
CA LYS A 422 -33.14 5.99 -3.45
C LYS A 422 -34.59 5.59 -3.70
N ILE A 423 -34.79 4.70 -4.65
CA ILE A 423 -36.11 4.17 -5.01
C ILE A 423 -35.99 2.65 -5.07
N TYR A 424 -36.68 1.95 -4.18
CA TYR A 424 -36.73 0.50 -4.21
C TYR A 424 -37.87 0.07 -5.16
N ARG A 425 -37.55 -0.84 -6.07
CA ARG A 425 -38.52 -1.55 -6.90
C ARG A 425 -38.71 -2.94 -6.31
N ASN A 426 -39.98 -3.33 -6.12
CA ASN A 426 -40.34 -4.72 -5.87
C ASN A 426 -40.11 -5.56 -7.11
#